data_d22d63854ffff66bd0377ba4c0179845
#
_entry.id   d22d63854ffff66bd0377ba4c0179845
#
_cell.length_a   1.000
_cell.length_b   1.000
_cell.length_c   1.000
_cell.angle_alpha   90.00
_cell.angle_beta   90.00
_cell.angle_gamma   90.00
#
_symmetry.space_group_name_H-M   'P 1'
#
loop_
_entity.id
_entity.type
_entity.pdbx_description
1 polymer ?
#
loop_
_entity_poly.entity_id
_entity_poly.type
_entity_poly.pdbx_seq_one_letter_code
_entity_poly.pdbx_strand_id
1 'polypeptide(L)'
;MRGFLLLLCAGGLATALSGAASIAVARPAPAVPAPAGGSKGCLPGGNAYLRARIRGALNLDIDWHDAEIECEGGPRPDGSGLRVSFAGPRHADGRRLRLVFGVGSVHEGRTGRALPTNLTVIFEGEERVFATRGEDHCTVDELTQERLGALGGPLRSWRIVARGFCTSPASTLNSDARILVSRFDFAGSAVFTDEPRERPTQPET
;
A
#
# COMPACT_ATOMS: atom_id res chain seq x y z
N MET A 1 40.14 6.14 70.79
CA MET A 1 39.91 5.06 71.79
C MET A 1 39.17 3.96 71.12
N ARG A 2 39.89 2.87 70.84
CA ARG A 2 39.65 1.51 71.37
C ARG A 2 38.25 0.99 70.95
N GLY A 3 38.01 -0.09 70.25
CA GLY A 3 38.69 -1.36 70.41
C GLY A 3 38.41 -2.29 69.25
N PHE A 4 39.32 -3.13 69.09
CA PHE A 4 39.39 -4.37 68.29
C PHE A 4 38.29 -5.36 68.68
N LEU A 5 37.70 -6.06 67.65
CA LEU A 5 37.35 -7.44 67.89
C LEU A 5 37.41 -8.20 66.52
N LEU A 6 38.38 -9.12 66.50
CA LEU A 6 38.46 -10.20 65.51
C LEU A 6 37.41 -11.28 65.83
N LEU A 7 36.73 -11.81 64.80
CA LEU A 7 36.24 -13.18 64.88
C LEU A 7 36.44 -13.87 63.50
N LEU A 8 37.25 -14.89 63.51
CA LEU A 8 37.37 -15.93 62.48
C LEU A 8 36.17 -16.86 62.61
N CYS A 9 35.63 -17.32 61.42
CA CYS A 9 35.10 -18.67 61.29
C CYS A 9 34.94 -18.97 59.79
N ALA A 10 35.77 -19.82 59.27
CA ALA A 10 35.48 -21.15 58.70
C ALA A 10 34.56 -21.22 57.43
N GLY A 11 35.15 -21.52 56.33
CA GLY A 11 35.05 -22.75 55.54
C GLY A 11 33.66 -23.04 54.91
N GLY A 12 33.58 -22.84 53.60
CA GLY A 12 32.49 -23.41 52.82
C GLY A 12 32.89 -23.43 51.35
N LEU A 13 33.42 -24.58 50.85
CA LEU A 13 33.56 -24.83 49.43
C LEU A 13 32.19 -24.93 48.77
N ALA A 14 31.82 -23.97 47.97
CA ALA A 14 30.69 -24.06 47.09
C ALA A 14 31.19 -24.30 45.64
N THR A 15 31.02 -25.48 45.16
CA THR A 15 31.26 -25.87 43.77
C THR A 15 30.24 -25.19 42.85
N ALA A 16 30.68 -24.18 42.13
CA ALA A 16 29.87 -23.55 41.10
C ALA A 16 29.80 -24.48 39.84
N LEU A 17 28.65 -25.09 39.62
CA LEU A 17 28.33 -25.67 38.32
C LEU A 17 28.11 -24.54 37.32
N SER A 18 29.08 -24.33 36.45
CA SER A 18 28.92 -23.44 35.28
C SER A 18 28.06 -24.11 34.25
N GLY A 19 26.74 -23.84 34.27
CA GLY A 19 25.82 -24.17 33.18
C GLY A 19 26.08 -23.26 31.99
N ALA A 20 26.72 -23.76 30.96
CA ALA A 20 26.84 -23.07 29.67
C ALA A 20 25.47 -22.98 29.01
N ALA A 21 24.82 -21.85 29.13
CA ALA A 21 23.59 -21.54 28.37
C ALA A 21 23.99 -21.37 26.90
N SER A 22 23.68 -22.37 26.06
CA SER A 22 23.79 -22.28 24.61
C SER A 22 22.75 -21.29 24.11
N ILE A 23 23.18 -20.08 23.74
CA ILE A 23 22.34 -19.12 23.04
C ILE A 23 22.16 -19.65 21.61
N ALA A 24 20.99 -20.22 21.32
CA ALA A 24 20.62 -20.55 19.95
C ALA A 24 20.44 -19.25 19.17
N VAL A 25 21.45 -18.91 18.34
CA VAL A 25 21.36 -17.83 17.37
C VAL A 25 20.29 -18.24 16.34
N ALA A 26 19.14 -17.60 16.40
CA ALA A 26 18.07 -17.78 15.42
C ALA A 26 18.65 -17.41 14.03
N ARG A 27 18.69 -18.41 13.14
CA ARG A 27 19.08 -18.21 11.76
C ARG A 27 18.08 -17.26 11.10
N PRO A 28 18.51 -16.13 10.50
CA PRO A 28 17.57 -15.27 9.79
C PRO A 28 16.90 -16.08 8.68
N ALA A 29 15.57 -16.00 8.62
CA ALA A 29 14.81 -16.60 7.54
C ALA A 29 15.34 -16.10 6.20
N PRO A 30 15.43 -16.95 5.17
CA PRO A 30 15.84 -16.52 3.84
C PRO A 30 14.92 -15.39 3.39
N ALA A 31 15.49 -14.23 3.09
CA ALA A 31 14.77 -13.13 2.52
C ALA A 31 14.13 -13.62 1.21
N VAL A 32 12.81 -13.58 1.14
CA VAL A 32 12.07 -13.82 -0.10
C VAL A 32 12.60 -12.78 -1.09
N PRO A 33 13.18 -13.19 -2.22
CA PRO A 33 13.64 -12.22 -3.21
C PRO A 33 12.43 -11.42 -3.66
N ALA A 34 12.48 -10.11 -3.47
CA ALA A 34 11.54 -9.21 -4.08
C ALA A 34 11.52 -9.48 -5.60
N PRO A 35 10.35 -9.51 -6.26
CA PRO A 35 10.30 -9.79 -7.69
C PRO A 35 11.18 -8.78 -8.41
N ALA A 36 12.34 -9.23 -8.87
CA ALA A 36 13.24 -8.48 -9.74
C ALA A 36 12.60 -8.43 -11.11
N GLY A 37 12.01 -7.32 -11.44
CA GLY A 37 11.35 -7.10 -12.73
C GLY A 37 10.57 -5.82 -12.76
N GLY A 38 11.17 -4.72 -12.32
CA GLY A 38 10.64 -3.38 -12.61
C GLY A 38 10.66 -3.15 -14.12
N SER A 39 9.59 -3.53 -14.82
CA SER A 39 9.33 -2.96 -16.13
C SER A 39 9.30 -1.45 -15.93
N LYS A 40 10.13 -0.71 -16.68
CA LYS A 40 10.04 0.73 -16.72
C LYS A 40 8.64 1.10 -17.24
N GLY A 41 7.80 1.61 -16.34
CA GLY A 41 6.42 1.97 -16.65
C GLY A 41 5.37 1.02 -16.05
N CYS A 42 4.16 1.51 -15.96
CA CYS A 42 3.00 0.84 -15.38
C CYS A 42 2.38 -0.25 -16.26
N LEU A 43 2.59 -0.19 -17.55
CA LEU A 43 2.01 -1.10 -18.53
C LEU A 43 3.10 -1.64 -19.46
N PRO A 44 3.05 -2.93 -19.85
CA PRO A 44 4.08 -3.54 -20.69
C PRO A 44 4.27 -2.87 -22.07
N GLY A 45 3.24 -2.23 -22.59
CA GLY A 45 3.24 -1.55 -23.90
C GLY A 45 3.33 -0.02 -23.79
N GLY A 46 3.52 0.53 -22.61
CA GLY A 46 3.34 1.95 -22.39
C GLY A 46 1.87 2.36 -22.32
N ASN A 47 1.59 3.66 -22.43
CA ASN A 47 0.25 4.24 -22.37
C ASN A 47 -0.45 4.16 -20.99
N ALA A 48 0.32 4.00 -19.92
CA ALA A 48 -0.20 4.28 -18.60
C ALA A 48 -0.22 5.79 -18.35
N TYR A 49 -1.20 6.26 -17.62
CA TYR A 49 -1.30 7.67 -17.25
C TYR A 49 -2.15 7.87 -16.02
N LEU A 50 -1.95 9.01 -15.36
CA LEU A 50 -2.88 9.57 -14.39
C LEU A 50 -3.07 11.05 -14.67
N ARG A 51 -4.31 11.45 -14.88
CA ARG A 51 -4.74 12.84 -14.91
C ARG A 51 -5.67 13.12 -13.75
N ALA A 52 -5.43 14.19 -13.02
CA ALA A 52 -6.31 14.58 -11.92
C ALA A 52 -6.27 16.09 -11.69
N ARG A 53 -7.40 16.63 -11.24
CA ARG A 53 -7.50 18.02 -10.84
C ARG A 53 -7.78 18.10 -9.35
N ILE A 54 -6.83 18.65 -8.60
CA ILE A 54 -6.89 18.82 -7.15
C ILE A 54 -7.04 20.29 -6.83
N ARG A 55 -7.95 20.64 -5.92
CA ARG A 55 -8.22 22.02 -5.46
C ARG A 55 -8.44 22.04 -3.95
N GLY A 56 -8.20 23.20 -3.34
CA GLY A 56 -8.36 23.42 -1.90
C GLY A 56 -7.04 23.78 -1.22
N ALA A 57 -6.66 23.06 -0.18
CA ALA A 57 -5.36 23.26 0.48
C ALA A 57 -4.16 22.96 -0.44
N LEU A 58 -4.42 22.29 -1.56
CA LEU A 58 -3.49 22.07 -2.65
C LEU A 58 -4.20 22.40 -3.97
N ASN A 59 -3.53 23.16 -4.84
CA ASN A 59 -4.00 23.43 -6.19
C ASN A 59 -3.01 22.83 -7.18
N LEU A 60 -3.38 21.70 -7.80
CA LEU A 60 -2.52 20.92 -8.67
C LEU A 60 -3.33 20.31 -9.81
N ASP A 61 -2.83 20.44 -11.03
CA ASP A 61 -3.27 19.69 -12.20
C ASP A 61 -2.21 18.64 -12.51
N ILE A 62 -2.58 17.39 -12.40
CA ILE A 62 -1.73 16.20 -12.67
C ILE A 62 -1.97 15.76 -14.10
N ASP A 63 -0.88 15.52 -14.83
CA ASP A 63 -0.87 14.87 -16.14
C ASP A 63 0.42 14.06 -16.25
N TRP A 64 0.43 12.88 -15.63
CA TRP A 64 1.59 11.98 -15.58
C TRP A 64 1.45 10.84 -16.57
N HIS A 65 2.57 10.41 -17.14
CA HIS A 65 2.63 9.36 -18.15
C HIS A 65 3.72 8.32 -17.82
N ASP A 66 3.63 7.17 -18.41
CA ASP A 66 4.44 5.95 -18.25
C ASP A 66 5.80 6.07 -17.54
N ALA A 67 6.72 6.84 -18.12
CA ALA A 67 8.09 6.93 -17.62
C ALA A 67 8.20 7.72 -16.31
N GLU A 68 7.16 8.48 -15.97
CA GLU A 68 7.11 9.37 -14.81
C GLU A 68 6.41 8.73 -13.61
N ILE A 69 5.68 7.64 -13.84
CA ILE A 69 4.82 7.04 -12.84
C ILE A 69 5.19 5.59 -12.52
N GLU A 70 4.99 5.25 -11.26
CA GLU A 70 4.91 3.87 -10.80
C GLU A 70 3.46 3.57 -10.46
N CYS A 71 2.90 2.49 -10.96
CA CYS A 71 1.57 2.06 -10.57
C CYS A 71 1.56 0.63 -10.02
N GLU A 72 0.56 0.38 -9.20
CA GLU A 72 0.32 -0.90 -8.57
C GLU A 72 -1.19 -1.09 -8.45
N GLY A 73 -1.69 -2.26 -8.80
CA GLY A 73 -3.11 -2.57 -8.67
C GLY A 73 -3.37 -4.04 -8.42
N GLY A 74 -4.50 -4.30 -7.76
CA GLY A 74 -4.97 -5.64 -7.43
C GLY A 74 -6.30 -5.60 -6.67
N PRO A 75 -6.81 -6.76 -6.24
CA PRO A 75 -8.01 -6.82 -5.43
C PRO A 75 -7.86 -6.00 -4.15
N ARG A 76 -8.94 -5.40 -3.69
CA ARG A 76 -8.96 -4.81 -2.34
C ARG A 76 -8.78 -5.92 -1.28
N PRO A 77 -8.16 -5.61 -0.13
CA PRO A 77 -7.96 -6.60 0.94
C PRO A 77 -9.26 -7.25 1.44
N ASP A 78 -10.35 -6.49 1.43
CA ASP A 78 -11.70 -6.97 1.78
C ASP A 78 -12.36 -7.79 0.66
N GLY A 79 -11.72 -7.87 -0.52
CA GLY A 79 -12.20 -8.57 -1.69
C GLY A 79 -13.41 -7.95 -2.37
N SER A 80 -13.82 -6.75 -1.98
CA SER A 80 -15.03 -6.09 -2.47
C SER A 80 -14.82 -5.23 -3.72
N GLY A 81 -13.65 -5.26 -4.33
CA GLY A 81 -13.35 -4.43 -5.47
C GLY A 81 -11.88 -4.39 -5.85
N LEU A 82 -11.46 -3.26 -6.40
CA LEU A 82 -10.13 -3.02 -6.93
C LEU A 82 -9.44 -1.89 -6.18
N ARG A 83 -8.15 -2.06 -5.89
CA ARG A 83 -7.27 -0.99 -5.44
C ARG A 83 -6.24 -0.71 -6.51
N VAL A 84 -6.10 0.55 -6.92
CA VAL A 84 -5.06 1.00 -7.85
C VAL A 84 -4.33 2.20 -7.27
N SER A 85 -3.01 2.22 -7.33
CA SER A 85 -2.19 3.34 -6.87
C SER A 85 -1.26 3.84 -7.97
N PHE A 86 -1.04 5.13 -7.99
CA PHE A 86 -0.13 5.84 -8.89
C PHE A 86 0.78 6.74 -8.07
N ALA A 87 2.09 6.54 -8.18
CA ALA A 87 3.07 7.44 -7.62
C ALA A 87 3.74 8.22 -8.74
N GLY A 88 3.72 9.52 -8.62
CA GLY A 88 4.28 10.45 -9.60
C GLY A 88 5.81 10.57 -9.53
N PRO A 89 6.37 11.52 -10.27
CA PRO A 89 7.80 11.77 -10.29
C PRO A 89 8.36 12.01 -8.88
N ARG A 90 9.57 11.50 -8.64
CA ARG A 90 10.33 11.85 -7.43
C ARG A 90 11.01 13.19 -7.62
N HIS A 91 10.85 14.05 -6.64
CA HIS A 91 11.65 15.27 -6.52
C HIS A 91 13.09 14.95 -6.09
N ALA A 92 14.00 15.91 -6.23
CA ALA A 92 15.41 15.74 -5.87
C ALA A 92 15.61 15.40 -4.36
N ASP A 93 14.69 15.81 -3.51
CA ASP A 93 14.66 15.51 -2.07
C ASP A 93 14.01 14.16 -1.73
N GLY A 94 13.66 13.36 -2.72
CA GLY A 94 13.04 12.05 -2.59
C GLY A 94 11.52 12.06 -2.36
N ARG A 95 10.92 13.24 -2.18
CA ARG A 95 9.46 13.37 -1.99
C ARG A 95 8.72 13.11 -3.30
N ARG A 96 7.52 12.58 -3.19
CA ARG A 96 6.60 12.43 -4.32
C ARG A 96 5.15 12.34 -3.85
N LEU A 97 4.24 12.53 -4.77
CA LEU A 97 2.81 12.39 -4.56
C LEU A 97 2.34 11.02 -5.03
N ARG A 98 1.51 10.36 -4.20
CA ARG A 98 0.82 9.11 -4.56
C ARG A 98 -0.68 9.29 -4.42
N LEU A 99 -1.43 8.84 -5.42
CA LEU A 99 -2.88 8.72 -5.37
C LEU A 99 -3.26 7.24 -5.33
N VAL A 100 -4.16 6.89 -4.40
CA VAL A 100 -4.67 5.53 -4.23
C VAL A 100 -6.19 5.56 -4.38
N PHE A 101 -6.70 4.82 -5.34
CA PHE A 101 -8.12 4.65 -5.61
C PHE A 101 -8.57 3.28 -5.12
N GLY A 102 -9.55 3.25 -4.22
CA GLY A 102 -10.26 2.03 -3.82
C GLY A 102 -11.64 2.02 -4.47
N VAL A 103 -11.79 1.27 -5.54
CA VAL A 103 -13.03 1.20 -6.33
C VAL A 103 -13.83 -0.01 -5.88
N GLY A 104 -15.02 0.22 -5.34
CA GLY A 104 -15.92 -0.83 -4.88
C GLY A 104 -16.64 -1.52 -6.04
N SER A 105 -17.18 -2.71 -5.77
CA SER A 105 -18.03 -3.48 -6.70
C SER A 105 -17.38 -3.81 -8.06
N VAL A 106 -16.06 -3.87 -8.11
CA VAL A 106 -15.32 -4.29 -9.32
C VAL A 106 -15.13 -5.80 -9.31
N HIS A 107 -15.50 -6.43 -10.42
CA HIS A 107 -15.26 -7.85 -10.67
C HIS A 107 -14.23 -8.00 -11.78
N GLU A 108 -13.30 -8.95 -11.61
CA GLU A 108 -12.25 -9.22 -12.58
C GLU A 108 -12.82 -9.44 -14.00
N GLY A 109 -12.24 -8.76 -14.98
CA GLY A 109 -12.59 -8.87 -16.40
C GLY A 109 -13.92 -8.24 -16.80
N ARG A 110 -14.59 -7.50 -15.91
CA ARG A 110 -15.87 -6.87 -16.20
C ARG A 110 -15.76 -5.35 -16.22
N THR A 111 -16.47 -4.73 -17.15
CA THR A 111 -16.71 -3.28 -17.14
C THR A 111 -17.64 -2.91 -15.99
N GLY A 112 -17.45 -1.69 -15.45
CA GLY A 112 -18.30 -1.16 -14.39
C GLY A 112 -18.70 0.29 -14.65
N ARG A 113 -19.81 0.72 -14.06
CA ARG A 113 -20.30 2.11 -14.13
C ARG A 113 -20.83 2.55 -12.78
N ALA A 114 -20.70 3.84 -12.52
CA ALA A 114 -21.15 4.47 -11.28
C ALA A 114 -20.66 3.72 -10.02
N LEU A 115 -19.37 3.37 -10.01
CA LEU A 115 -18.77 2.57 -8.95
C LEU A 115 -18.40 3.45 -7.75
N PRO A 116 -18.81 3.08 -6.53
CA PRO A 116 -18.43 3.81 -5.33
C PRO A 116 -16.92 3.74 -5.14
N THR A 117 -16.31 4.86 -4.80
CA THR A 117 -14.86 4.97 -4.79
C THR A 117 -14.39 5.80 -3.60
N ASN A 118 -13.37 5.32 -2.92
CA ASN A 118 -12.58 6.13 -1.99
C ASN A 118 -11.25 6.55 -2.62
N LEU A 119 -10.71 7.65 -2.12
CA LEU A 119 -9.45 8.21 -2.59
C LEU A 119 -8.56 8.56 -1.40
N THR A 120 -7.30 8.18 -1.52
CA THR A 120 -6.24 8.64 -0.61
C THR A 120 -5.14 9.31 -1.41
N VAL A 121 -4.70 10.49 -0.95
CA VAL A 121 -3.59 11.24 -1.52
C VAL A 121 -2.48 11.33 -0.48
N ILE A 122 -1.33 10.77 -0.80
CA ILE A 122 -0.19 10.60 0.11
C ILE A 122 0.99 11.42 -0.39
N PHE A 123 1.54 12.25 0.47
CA PHE A 123 2.81 12.93 0.23
C PHE A 123 3.92 12.07 0.81
N GLU A 124 4.50 11.19 -0.02
CA GLU A 124 5.61 10.33 0.40
C GLU A 124 6.84 11.19 0.74
N GLY A 125 7.43 10.92 1.90
CA GLY A 125 8.50 11.75 2.47
C GLY A 125 8.01 12.92 3.33
N GLU A 126 6.68 13.07 3.49
CA GLU A 126 6.03 13.98 4.42
C GLU A 126 4.98 13.20 5.23
N GLU A 127 4.73 13.58 6.48
CA GLU A 127 3.65 12.98 7.30
C GLU A 127 2.29 13.58 6.95
N ARG A 128 1.97 13.65 5.66
CA ARG A 128 0.74 14.28 5.17
C ARG A 128 -0.05 13.36 4.25
N VAL A 129 -1.26 13.03 4.69
CA VAL A 129 -2.18 12.16 3.98
C VAL A 129 -3.56 12.82 3.99
N PHE A 130 -4.21 12.86 2.83
CA PHE A 130 -5.62 13.21 2.68
C PHE A 130 -6.39 11.96 2.29
N ALA A 131 -7.52 11.72 2.92
CA ALA A 131 -8.39 10.60 2.59
C ALA A 131 -9.86 11.00 2.59
N THR A 132 -10.63 10.43 1.69
CA THR A 132 -12.09 10.45 1.77
C THR A 132 -12.53 9.46 2.85
N ARG A 133 -13.61 9.80 3.57
CA ARG A 133 -14.18 8.90 4.58
C ARG A 133 -15.35 8.16 3.94
N GLY A 134 -15.22 6.83 3.80
CA GLY A 134 -16.24 6.02 3.12
C GLY A 134 -16.05 5.93 1.61
N GLU A 135 -16.96 5.25 0.94
CA GLU A 135 -16.89 4.91 -0.48
C GLU A 135 -17.80 5.76 -1.36
N ASP A 136 -18.61 6.64 -0.77
CA ASP A 136 -19.62 7.45 -1.42
C ASP A 136 -19.15 8.87 -1.77
N HIS A 137 -17.91 9.22 -1.44
CA HIS A 137 -17.37 10.55 -1.67
C HIS A 137 -16.77 10.76 -3.05
N CYS A 138 -16.43 9.67 -3.74
CA CYS A 138 -16.03 9.69 -5.14
C CYS A 138 -16.80 8.62 -5.92
N THR A 139 -16.87 8.81 -7.22
CA THR A 139 -17.50 7.87 -8.14
C THR A 139 -16.59 7.66 -9.34
N VAL A 140 -16.38 6.40 -9.70
CA VAL A 140 -15.87 6.04 -11.01
C VAL A 140 -17.07 5.90 -11.96
N ASP A 141 -17.19 6.83 -12.91
CA ASP A 141 -18.27 6.84 -13.90
C ASP A 141 -18.24 5.62 -14.81
N GLU A 142 -17.01 5.28 -15.21
CA GLU A 142 -16.77 4.17 -16.13
C GLU A 142 -15.41 3.53 -15.83
N LEU A 143 -15.40 2.20 -15.78
CA LEU A 143 -14.20 1.38 -15.63
C LEU A 143 -14.23 0.28 -16.70
N THR A 144 -13.12 0.15 -17.43
CA THR A 144 -12.90 -0.93 -18.38
C THR A 144 -11.66 -1.74 -18.01
N GLN A 145 -11.68 -3.03 -18.36
CA GLN A 145 -10.58 -3.95 -18.11
C GLN A 145 -10.22 -4.67 -19.39
N GLU A 146 -8.94 -4.68 -19.74
CA GLU A 146 -8.37 -5.37 -20.89
C GLU A 146 -7.27 -6.33 -20.43
N ARG A 147 -7.30 -7.57 -20.85
CA ARG A 147 -6.32 -8.57 -20.43
C ARG A 147 -4.96 -8.31 -21.07
N LEU A 148 -3.91 -8.22 -20.25
CA LEU A 148 -2.51 -7.96 -20.66
C LEU A 148 -1.70 -9.25 -20.86
N GLY A 149 -2.29 -10.29 -21.44
CA GLY A 149 -1.62 -11.57 -21.62
C GLY A 149 -1.49 -12.38 -20.32
N ALA A 150 -0.78 -13.50 -20.39
CA ALA A 150 -0.50 -14.37 -19.26
C ALA A 150 0.93 -14.08 -18.75
N LEU A 151 1.04 -13.71 -17.49
CA LEU A 151 2.35 -13.57 -16.82
C LEU A 151 2.98 -14.93 -16.45
N GLY A 152 2.30 -16.03 -16.80
CA GLY A 152 2.64 -17.38 -16.36
C GLY A 152 2.10 -17.71 -14.97
N GLY A 153 1.72 -18.98 -14.78
CA GLY A 153 1.13 -19.42 -13.50
C GLY A 153 -0.24 -18.80 -13.19
N PRO A 154 -0.58 -18.66 -11.91
CA PRO A 154 -1.90 -18.20 -11.45
C PRO A 154 -2.11 -16.69 -11.57
N LEU A 155 -1.11 -15.93 -12.08
CA LEU A 155 -1.17 -14.48 -12.16
C LEU A 155 -1.88 -14.03 -13.44
N ARG A 156 -2.89 -13.20 -13.27
CA ARG A 156 -3.63 -12.56 -14.37
C ARG A 156 -3.45 -11.05 -14.28
N SER A 157 -2.93 -10.46 -15.34
CA SER A 157 -2.70 -9.02 -15.43
C SER A 157 -3.72 -8.36 -16.35
N TRP A 158 -4.21 -7.22 -15.92
CA TRP A 158 -5.22 -6.43 -16.61
C TRP A 158 -4.79 -4.97 -16.72
N ARG A 159 -5.03 -4.39 -17.87
CA ARG A 159 -5.06 -2.95 -18.06
C ARG A 159 -6.39 -2.43 -17.55
N ILE A 160 -6.34 -1.51 -16.59
CA ILE A 160 -7.51 -0.86 -16.03
C ILE A 160 -7.54 0.57 -16.53
N VAL A 161 -8.65 0.96 -17.16
CA VAL A 161 -8.91 2.35 -17.53
C VAL A 161 -10.15 2.81 -16.78
N ALA A 162 -10.05 3.93 -16.10
CA ALA A 162 -11.17 4.47 -15.34
C ALA A 162 -11.16 6.00 -15.36
N ARG A 163 -12.37 6.57 -15.29
CA ARG A 163 -12.60 8.02 -15.15
C ARG A 163 -13.67 8.27 -14.11
N GLY A 164 -13.53 9.39 -13.41
CA GLY A 164 -14.48 9.73 -12.34
C GLY A 164 -14.18 11.07 -11.69
N PHE A 165 -14.85 11.31 -10.57
CA PHE A 165 -14.77 12.55 -9.80
C PHE A 165 -15.10 12.30 -8.34
N CYS A 166 -14.75 13.26 -7.48
CA CYS A 166 -15.18 13.28 -6.09
C CYS A 166 -16.21 14.41 -5.88
N THR A 167 -17.24 14.13 -5.12
CA THR A 167 -18.29 15.10 -4.73
C THR A 167 -17.99 15.77 -3.39
N SER A 168 -17.15 15.14 -2.57
CA SER A 168 -16.77 15.61 -1.25
C SER A 168 -15.25 15.66 -1.08
N PRO A 169 -14.73 16.61 -0.30
CA PRO A 169 -13.31 16.75 -0.12
C PRO A 169 -12.71 15.59 0.73
N ALA A 170 -11.48 15.22 0.40
CA ALA A 170 -10.62 14.44 1.26
C ALA A 170 -10.01 15.34 2.35
N SER A 171 -9.90 14.86 3.57
CA SER A 171 -9.37 15.58 4.72
C SER A 171 -8.13 14.89 5.29
N THR A 172 -7.28 15.67 5.95
CA THR A 172 -6.18 15.13 6.75
C THR A 172 -6.68 14.64 8.12
N LEU A 173 -5.85 13.81 8.78
CA LEU A 173 -6.12 13.37 10.16
C LEU A 173 -5.69 14.43 11.19
N ASN A 174 -4.69 15.25 10.87
CA ASN A 174 -3.97 16.09 11.82
C ASN A 174 -4.23 17.60 11.65
N SER A 175 -5.13 17.99 10.74
CA SER A 175 -5.50 19.40 10.51
C SER A 175 -6.83 19.52 9.82
N ASP A 176 -7.36 20.76 9.73
CA ASP A 176 -8.60 21.06 8.98
C ASP A 176 -8.37 21.20 7.47
N ALA A 177 -7.17 20.91 6.99
CA ALA A 177 -6.85 21.00 5.58
C ALA A 177 -7.66 19.98 4.76
N ARG A 178 -8.23 20.47 3.65
CA ARG A 178 -9.06 19.67 2.74
C ARG A 178 -8.65 19.90 1.31
N ILE A 179 -8.76 18.83 0.52
CA ILE A 179 -8.58 18.88 -0.93
C ILE A 179 -9.77 18.21 -1.62
N LEU A 180 -10.17 18.74 -2.76
CA LEU A 180 -11.17 18.12 -3.63
C LEU A 180 -10.49 17.66 -4.92
N VAL A 181 -10.61 16.39 -5.24
CA VAL A 181 -10.23 15.84 -6.55
C VAL A 181 -11.46 15.87 -7.44
N SER A 182 -11.66 17.01 -8.11
CA SER A 182 -12.88 17.29 -8.86
C SER A 182 -13.04 16.44 -10.12
N ARG A 183 -11.95 15.88 -10.63
CA ARG A 183 -11.92 14.96 -11.76
C ARG A 183 -10.64 14.15 -11.71
N PHE A 184 -10.76 12.90 -12.13
CA PHE A 184 -9.62 12.04 -12.42
C PHE A 184 -9.92 11.11 -13.60
N ASP A 185 -8.88 10.75 -14.34
CA ASP A 185 -8.90 9.64 -15.27
C ASP A 185 -7.52 8.99 -15.32
N PHE A 186 -7.47 7.67 -15.46
CA PHE A 186 -6.24 6.92 -15.42
C PHE A 186 -6.28 5.64 -16.26
N ALA A 187 -5.08 5.21 -16.68
CA ALA A 187 -4.82 3.87 -17.15
C ALA A 187 -3.62 3.28 -16.38
N GLY A 188 -3.79 2.11 -15.82
CA GLY A 188 -2.76 1.41 -15.06
C GLY A 188 -2.95 -0.09 -15.13
N SER A 189 -2.11 -0.85 -14.41
CA SER A 189 -2.21 -2.30 -14.34
C SER A 189 -2.80 -2.76 -13.01
N ALA A 190 -3.49 -3.89 -13.05
CA ALA A 190 -3.87 -4.65 -11.87
C ALA A 190 -3.58 -6.14 -12.07
N VAL A 191 -3.12 -6.78 -11.00
CA VAL A 191 -2.80 -8.21 -10.98
C VAL A 191 -3.75 -8.92 -10.04
N PHE A 192 -4.36 -9.98 -10.53
CA PHE A 192 -5.21 -10.89 -9.76
C PHE A 192 -4.51 -12.23 -9.63
N THR A 193 -4.72 -12.90 -8.51
CA THR A 193 -4.19 -14.23 -8.21
C THR A 193 -5.32 -15.20 -7.92
N ASP A 194 -5.11 -16.49 -8.21
CA ASP A 194 -6.03 -17.55 -7.82
C ASP A 194 -5.76 -18.03 -6.39
N GLU A 195 -5.17 -17.23 -5.52
CA GLU A 195 -4.97 -17.66 -4.14
C GLU A 195 -6.31 -18.05 -3.51
N PRO A 196 -6.43 -19.28 -3.00
CA PRO A 196 -7.58 -19.68 -2.22
C PRO A 196 -7.64 -18.74 -1.02
N ARG A 197 -8.74 -18.00 -0.85
CA ARG A 197 -8.97 -17.27 0.39
C ARG A 197 -8.92 -18.28 1.52
N GLU A 198 -7.90 -18.22 2.37
CA GLU A 198 -7.91 -18.92 3.64
C GLU A 198 -9.18 -18.49 4.38
N ARG A 199 -10.12 -19.41 4.46
CA ARG A 199 -11.33 -19.19 5.24
C ARG A 199 -10.85 -19.08 6.70
N PRO A 200 -11.20 -17.97 7.43
CA PRO A 200 -10.83 -17.86 8.82
C PRO A 200 -11.29 -19.14 9.53
N THR A 201 -10.36 -19.87 10.11
CA THR A 201 -10.67 -21.00 10.98
C THR A 201 -11.53 -20.47 12.12
N GLN A 202 -12.81 -20.81 12.12
CA GLN A 202 -13.67 -20.57 13.28
C GLN A 202 -13.03 -21.33 14.46
N PRO A 203 -12.82 -20.70 15.62
CA PRO A 203 -12.43 -21.41 16.80
C PRO A 203 -13.56 -22.40 17.13
N GLU A 204 -13.23 -23.68 17.19
CA GLU A 204 -14.13 -24.70 17.70
C GLU A 204 -14.47 -24.34 19.14
N THR A 205 -15.75 -24.18 19.43
CA THR A 205 -16.31 -23.96 20.77
C THR A 205 -16.48 -25.31 21.51
#